data_e5cccdcfeb5605500c81de2486d44c2b
#
_entry.id   e5cccdcfeb5605500c81de2486d44c2b
#
_cell.length_a   1.000
_cell.length_b   1.000
_cell.length_c   1.000
_cell.angle_alpha   90.00
_cell.angle_beta   90.00
_cell.angle_gamma   90.00
#
_symmetry.space_group_name_H-M   'P 1'
#
loop_
_entity.id
_entity.type
_entity.pdbx_description
1 polymer ?
#
loop_
_entity_poly.entity_id
_entity_poly.type
_entity_poly.pdbx_seq_one_letter_code
_entity_poly.pdbx_strand_id
1 'polypeptide(L)'
;MKSSFQIGILCTVFCLGSTFFSSAVQTVNIGSTFSCTFLDSGEKGFFDSSSTHTWTSDQIDSAIRALNTWNTLINSTPGRTLNVGLTWYDGADSSTLASAYSPYYYYLSNKPQQVSTMAEAVWRDGSTRTTSGYDIYIQCNTSHLASLYSLYYGAALLAEHTGKYDFQSILTHEVGHAVGFLSLATQTGTFQRVQSGSASTTYSTMLYTKYDSLLTNQEGQSIVEKAGNGNTAFTLGETLSLGDTGLTVYNPTTWSEGSSMAQH
;
A
#
# COMPACT_ATOMS: atom_id res chain seq x y z
N MET A 1 -12.74 -7.07 -86.55
CA MET A 1 -12.57 -7.60 -85.20
C MET A 1 -11.86 -6.56 -84.36
N LYS A 2 -12.55 -5.85 -83.50
CA LYS A 2 -11.98 -4.88 -82.54
C LYS A 2 -12.19 -5.44 -81.15
N SER A 3 -11.10 -5.82 -80.51
CA SER A 3 -11.10 -6.32 -79.12
C SER A 3 -10.99 -5.11 -78.17
N SER A 4 -11.96 -4.90 -77.35
CA SER A 4 -11.96 -3.91 -76.28
C SER A 4 -11.40 -4.54 -75.02
N PHE A 5 -10.30 -4.02 -74.51
CA PHE A 5 -9.72 -4.40 -73.27
C PHE A 5 -10.28 -3.47 -72.18
N GLN A 6 -11.09 -4.01 -71.27
CA GLN A 6 -11.54 -3.28 -70.08
C GLN A 6 -10.55 -3.55 -68.95
N ILE A 7 -9.88 -2.49 -68.51
CA ILE A 7 -9.06 -2.47 -67.31
C ILE A 7 -9.96 -2.18 -66.12
N GLY A 8 -10.22 -3.20 -65.31
CA GLY A 8 -10.87 -3.04 -64.04
C GLY A 8 -9.87 -2.55 -62.99
N ILE A 9 -10.07 -1.31 -62.50
CA ILE A 9 -9.34 -0.78 -61.33
C ILE A 9 -9.97 -1.33 -60.09
N LEU A 10 -9.25 -2.25 -59.44
CA LEU A 10 -9.63 -2.78 -58.12
C LEU A 10 -9.17 -1.78 -57.03
N CYS A 11 -10.12 -0.96 -56.56
CA CYS A 11 -9.89 -0.03 -55.46
C CYS A 11 -9.91 -0.81 -54.14
N THR A 12 -8.73 -1.21 -53.64
CA THR A 12 -8.59 -1.84 -52.32
C THR A 12 -8.70 -0.74 -51.28
N VAL A 13 -9.86 -0.60 -50.65
CA VAL A 13 -10.05 0.26 -49.48
C VAL A 13 -9.34 -0.41 -48.32
N PHE A 14 -8.19 0.11 -47.95
CA PHE A 14 -7.56 -0.21 -46.66
C PHE A 14 -8.38 0.48 -45.56
N CYS A 15 -9.30 -0.25 -44.95
CA CYS A 15 -9.83 0.11 -43.65
C CYS A 15 -8.70 -0.05 -42.64
N LEU A 16 -8.05 1.07 -42.34
CA LEU A 16 -7.26 1.18 -41.10
C LEU A 16 -8.25 1.08 -39.95
N GLY A 17 -8.54 -0.15 -39.54
CA GLY A 17 -9.20 -0.41 -38.28
C GLY A 17 -8.26 0.08 -37.20
N SER A 18 -8.57 1.22 -36.60
CA SER A 18 -8.06 1.62 -35.31
C SER A 18 -8.51 0.52 -34.34
N THR A 19 -7.65 -0.44 -34.11
CA THR A 19 -7.78 -1.36 -32.97
C THR A 19 -7.69 -0.48 -31.73
N PHE A 20 -8.84 -0.12 -31.17
CA PHE A 20 -8.91 0.30 -29.78
C PHE A 20 -8.42 -0.92 -29.00
N PHE A 21 -7.16 -0.88 -28.59
CA PHE A 21 -6.67 -1.77 -27.55
C PHE A 21 -7.45 -1.36 -26.31
N SER A 22 -8.51 -2.11 -26.00
CA SER A 22 -9.03 -2.15 -24.66
C SER A 22 -7.85 -2.62 -23.81
N SER A 23 -7.26 -1.72 -23.04
CA SER A 23 -6.26 -2.10 -22.06
C SER A 23 -6.94 -3.10 -21.13
N ALA A 24 -6.50 -4.33 -21.20
CA ALA A 24 -7.03 -5.36 -20.32
C ALA A 24 -6.38 -5.19 -18.96
N VAL A 25 -7.15 -5.28 -17.90
CA VAL A 25 -6.65 -5.38 -16.52
C VAL A 25 -5.51 -6.37 -16.48
N GLN A 26 -4.31 -5.90 -16.13
CA GLN A 26 -3.13 -6.75 -16.09
C GLN A 26 -2.93 -7.30 -14.69
N THR A 27 -2.89 -8.63 -14.56
CA THR A 27 -2.53 -9.32 -13.31
C THR A 27 -1.19 -10.01 -13.46
N VAL A 28 -0.29 -9.79 -12.51
CA VAL A 28 1.06 -10.36 -12.47
C VAL A 28 1.27 -11.07 -11.13
N ASN A 29 1.74 -12.32 -11.18
CA ASN A 29 2.14 -13.06 -9.99
C ASN A 29 3.60 -12.76 -9.65
N ILE A 30 3.88 -12.46 -8.39
CA ILE A 30 5.20 -12.11 -7.88
C ILE A 30 5.58 -13.12 -6.82
N GLY A 31 6.40 -14.07 -7.23
CA GLY A 31 6.67 -15.28 -6.45
C GLY A 31 5.39 -16.04 -6.11
N SER A 32 5.36 -16.65 -4.95
CA SER A 32 4.16 -17.27 -4.36
C SER A 32 3.39 -16.34 -3.42
N THR A 33 3.92 -15.14 -3.16
CA THR A 33 3.41 -14.24 -2.12
C THR A 33 2.32 -13.31 -2.63
N PHE A 34 2.49 -12.73 -3.83
CA PHE A 34 1.57 -11.72 -4.33
C PHE A 34 0.98 -12.05 -5.69
N SER A 35 -0.29 -11.72 -5.86
CA SER A 35 -0.98 -11.60 -7.15
C SER A 35 -1.42 -10.15 -7.32
N CYS A 36 -0.71 -9.39 -8.15
CA CYS A 36 -0.87 -7.96 -8.31
C CYS A 36 -1.70 -7.64 -9.54
N THR A 37 -2.77 -6.89 -9.36
CA THR A 37 -3.65 -6.40 -10.43
C THR A 37 -3.50 -4.91 -10.59
N PHE A 38 -3.14 -4.48 -11.79
CA PHE A 38 -3.06 -3.08 -12.20
C PHE A 38 -4.39 -2.66 -12.78
N LEU A 39 -5.11 -1.82 -12.06
CA LEU A 39 -6.45 -1.37 -12.43
C LEU A 39 -6.34 -0.19 -13.40
N ASP A 40 -6.83 -0.38 -14.61
CA ASP A 40 -6.81 0.62 -15.65
C ASP A 40 -7.83 1.75 -15.44
N SER A 41 -7.70 2.81 -16.24
CA SER A 41 -8.61 3.95 -16.19
C SER A 41 -10.07 3.50 -16.34
N GLY A 42 -10.90 3.89 -15.39
CA GLY A 42 -12.31 3.51 -15.29
C GLY A 42 -12.60 2.25 -14.49
N GLU A 43 -11.58 1.42 -14.21
CA GLU A 43 -11.73 0.24 -13.35
C GLU A 43 -11.90 0.65 -11.88
N LYS A 44 -12.76 -0.08 -11.18
CA LYS A 44 -13.06 0.23 -9.78
C LYS A 44 -11.96 -0.26 -8.85
N GLY A 45 -11.42 0.66 -8.08
CA GLY A 45 -10.45 0.42 -7.02
C GLY A 45 -11.07 0.48 -5.64
N PHE A 46 -10.31 1.01 -4.71
CA PHE A 46 -10.68 1.15 -3.32
C PHE A 46 -11.82 2.19 -3.13
N PHE A 47 -12.77 1.91 -2.23
CA PHE A 47 -13.94 2.75 -1.96
C PHE A 47 -14.79 3.10 -3.20
N ASP A 48 -14.92 2.18 -4.14
CA ASP A 48 -15.65 2.43 -5.40
C ASP A 48 -15.11 3.58 -6.26
N SER A 49 -13.96 4.14 -5.92
CA SER A 49 -13.27 5.10 -6.77
C SER A 49 -12.73 4.40 -8.01
N SER A 50 -12.93 4.99 -9.17
CA SER A 50 -12.35 4.47 -10.40
C SER A 50 -10.90 4.92 -10.55
N SER A 51 -10.04 4.03 -11.08
CA SER A 51 -8.71 4.41 -11.52
C SER A 51 -8.80 5.54 -12.54
N THR A 52 -7.96 6.56 -12.39
CA THR A 52 -7.98 7.75 -13.26
C THR A 52 -6.96 7.69 -14.37
N HIS A 53 -6.07 6.71 -14.36
CA HIS A 53 -4.95 6.61 -15.28
C HIS A 53 -4.67 5.17 -15.67
N THR A 54 -4.17 4.97 -16.89
CA THR A 54 -3.71 3.67 -17.40
C THR A 54 -2.22 3.48 -17.04
N TRP A 55 -1.86 2.28 -16.66
CA TRP A 55 -0.51 1.92 -16.28
C TRP A 55 0.42 1.81 -17.49
N THR A 56 1.59 2.43 -17.41
CA THR A 56 2.68 2.21 -18.38
C THR A 56 3.54 1.01 -17.98
N SER A 57 4.29 0.43 -18.93
CA SER A 57 5.22 -0.66 -18.65
C SER A 57 6.25 -0.32 -17.56
N ASP A 58 6.82 0.89 -17.59
CA ASP A 58 7.82 1.31 -16.62
C ASP A 58 7.24 1.43 -15.20
N GLN A 59 6.00 1.88 -15.08
CA GLN A 59 5.27 1.95 -13.80
C GLN A 59 5.00 0.55 -13.26
N ILE A 60 4.54 -0.36 -14.12
CA ILE A 60 4.30 -1.77 -13.78
C ILE A 60 5.60 -2.44 -13.33
N ASP A 61 6.69 -2.28 -14.08
CA ASP A 61 7.99 -2.87 -13.74
C ASP A 61 8.53 -2.34 -12.40
N SER A 62 8.32 -1.05 -12.12
CA SER A 62 8.71 -0.45 -10.84
C SER A 62 7.89 -1.03 -9.68
N ALA A 63 6.59 -1.20 -9.87
CA ALA A 63 5.72 -1.82 -8.86
C ALA A 63 6.07 -3.29 -8.61
N ILE A 64 6.39 -4.04 -9.67
CA ILE A 64 6.86 -5.42 -9.55
C ILE A 64 8.15 -5.50 -8.74
N ARG A 65 9.11 -4.59 -8.94
CA ARG A 65 10.34 -4.55 -8.14
C ARG A 65 10.06 -4.26 -6.66
N ALA A 66 9.15 -3.34 -6.36
CA ALA A 66 8.74 -3.05 -4.99
C ALA A 66 8.15 -4.28 -4.29
N LEU A 67 7.21 -4.95 -4.94
CA LEU A 67 6.59 -6.17 -4.41
C LEU A 67 7.59 -7.33 -4.31
N ASN A 68 8.55 -7.44 -5.24
CA ASN A 68 9.63 -8.44 -5.14
C ASN A 68 10.52 -8.21 -3.92
N THR A 69 10.77 -6.98 -3.52
CA THR A 69 11.49 -6.69 -2.27
C THR A 69 10.78 -7.35 -1.08
N TRP A 70 9.47 -7.18 -0.98
CA TRP A 70 8.69 -7.82 0.07
C TRP A 70 8.55 -9.33 -0.10
N ASN A 71 8.44 -9.84 -1.33
CA ASN A 71 8.40 -11.27 -1.58
C ASN A 71 9.68 -11.99 -1.10
N THR A 72 10.83 -11.33 -1.13
CA THR A 72 12.08 -11.88 -0.58
C THR A 72 12.18 -11.79 0.94
N LEU A 73 11.54 -10.78 1.54
CA LEU A 73 11.57 -10.55 2.99
C LEU A 73 10.50 -11.35 3.74
N ILE A 74 9.32 -11.46 3.17
CA ILE A 74 8.24 -12.28 3.70
C ILE A 74 8.60 -13.73 3.38
N ASN A 75 9.28 -14.38 4.30
CA ASN A 75 9.66 -15.77 4.18
C ASN A 75 8.39 -16.63 4.22
N SER A 76 7.93 -17.00 3.05
CA SER A 76 6.60 -17.52 2.81
C SER A 76 6.40 -18.86 3.49
N THR A 77 5.65 -18.85 4.56
CA THR A 77 4.80 -20.01 4.82
C THR A 77 3.42 -19.61 4.34
N PRO A 78 3.09 -19.81 3.09
CA PRO A 78 1.89 -19.23 2.56
C PRO A 78 0.71 -20.09 2.95
N GLY A 79 -0.13 -19.55 3.74
CA GLY A 79 -1.50 -20.04 3.72
C GLY A 79 -2.17 -19.68 2.39
N ARG A 80 -1.87 -18.51 1.81
CA ARG A 80 -2.52 -18.02 0.59
C ARG A 80 -1.70 -16.87 -0.04
N THR A 81 -1.75 -16.77 -1.36
CA THR A 81 -1.27 -15.61 -2.10
C THR A 81 -2.09 -14.34 -1.74
N LEU A 82 -1.42 -13.24 -1.48
CA LEU A 82 -2.02 -11.93 -1.23
C LEU A 82 -2.44 -11.27 -2.55
N ASN A 83 -3.71 -10.92 -2.68
CA ASN A 83 -4.21 -10.18 -3.82
C ASN A 83 -4.00 -8.69 -3.60
N VAL A 84 -3.26 -8.05 -4.49
CA VAL A 84 -2.91 -6.62 -4.45
C VAL A 84 -3.60 -5.92 -5.60
N GLY A 85 -4.37 -4.86 -5.31
CA GLY A 85 -4.92 -3.97 -6.32
C GLY A 85 -4.20 -2.63 -6.31
N LEU A 86 -3.65 -2.21 -7.45
CA LEU A 86 -3.03 -0.91 -7.63
C LEU A 86 -3.91 -0.02 -8.51
N THR A 87 -4.13 1.21 -8.07
CA THR A 87 -4.93 2.22 -8.79
C THR A 87 -4.21 3.55 -8.84
N TRP A 88 -4.58 4.36 -9.83
CA TRP A 88 -4.28 5.78 -9.86
C TRP A 88 -5.52 6.56 -9.43
N TYR A 89 -5.34 7.58 -8.60
CA TYR A 89 -6.42 8.48 -8.23
C TYR A 89 -5.99 9.94 -8.44
N ASP A 90 -6.96 10.79 -8.70
CA ASP A 90 -6.73 12.23 -8.85
C ASP A 90 -6.91 12.90 -7.49
N GLY A 91 -5.81 12.99 -6.75
CA GLY A 91 -5.80 13.58 -5.42
C GLY A 91 -5.60 15.09 -5.48
N ALA A 92 -6.46 15.85 -4.82
CA ALA A 92 -6.28 17.29 -4.67
C ALA A 92 -5.09 17.64 -3.77
N ASP A 93 -4.67 16.72 -2.89
CA ASP A 93 -3.53 16.90 -2.02
C ASP A 93 -2.23 16.48 -2.73
N SER A 94 -1.38 17.48 -3.00
CA SER A 94 -0.07 17.27 -3.63
C SER A 94 1.00 16.74 -2.64
N SER A 95 0.71 16.64 -1.35
CA SER A 95 1.65 16.11 -0.35
C SER A 95 1.64 14.58 -0.27
N THR A 96 0.53 13.94 -0.65
CA THR A 96 0.40 12.49 -0.62
C THR A 96 0.82 11.89 -1.96
N LEU A 97 1.89 11.09 -1.96
CA LEU A 97 2.40 10.40 -3.16
C LEU A 97 1.63 9.12 -3.48
N ALA A 98 1.37 8.32 -2.45
CA ALA A 98 0.57 7.10 -2.50
C ALA A 98 -0.01 6.82 -1.12
N SER A 99 -0.90 5.84 -1.03
CA SER A 99 -1.40 5.30 0.22
C SER A 99 -1.75 3.83 0.06
N ALA A 100 -1.51 3.05 1.12
CA ALA A 100 -1.92 1.67 1.16
C ALA A 100 -3.02 1.45 2.20
N TYR A 101 -3.86 0.50 1.90
CA TYR A 101 -4.94 0.09 2.78
C TYR A 101 -5.11 -1.43 2.72
N SER A 102 -5.25 -2.02 3.89
CA SER A 102 -5.71 -3.39 4.03
C SER A 102 -7.10 -3.37 4.68
N PRO A 103 -8.13 -3.98 4.04
CA PRO A 103 -9.53 -3.65 4.32
C PRO A 103 -10.00 -3.94 5.74
N TYR A 104 -9.29 -4.75 6.52
CA TYR A 104 -9.77 -5.15 7.83
C TYR A 104 -8.64 -5.37 8.84
N TYR A 105 -8.94 -5.04 10.11
CA TYR A 105 -8.11 -5.39 11.25
C TYR A 105 -8.71 -6.60 11.96
N TYR A 106 -7.88 -7.58 12.32
CA TYR A 106 -8.29 -8.75 13.07
C TYR A 106 -7.66 -8.78 14.43
N TYR A 107 -8.45 -9.09 15.44
CA TYR A 107 -7.92 -9.39 16.76
C TYR A 107 -7.25 -10.76 16.74
N LEU A 108 -6.03 -10.83 17.25
CA LEU A 108 -5.35 -12.09 17.45
C LEU A 108 -6.04 -12.84 18.59
N SER A 109 -6.37 -14.11 18.39
CA SER A 109 -7.17 -14.90 19.33
C SER A 109 -6.59 -14.99 20.75
N ASN A 110 -5.27 -14.94 20.88
CA ASN A 110 -4.54 -14.98 22.15
C ASN A 110 -4.15 -13.60 22.70
N LYS A 111 -4.42 -12.54 21.98
CA LYS A 111 -4.13 -11.15 22.35
C LYS A 111 -5.26 -10.22 21.87
N PRO A 112 -6.38 -10.14 22.59
CA PRO A 112 -7.57 -9.48 22.09
C PRO A 112 -7.41 -7.96 21.84
N GLN A 113 -6.34 -7.36 22.32
CA GLN A 113 -6.01 -5.95 22.09
C GLN A 113 -5.05 -5.76 20.90
N GLN A 114 -4.41 -6.83 20.45
CA GLN A 114 -3.51 -6.80 19.30
C GLN A 114 -4.30 -7.03 18.02
N VAL A 115 -4.20 -6.09 17.11
CA VAL A 115 -4.84 -6.15 15.80
C VAL A 115 -3.79 -6.41 14.72
N SER A 116 -4.22 -6.95 13.59
CA SER A 116 -3.39 -7.07 12.39
C SER A 116 -4.16 -6.61 11.17
N THR A 117 -3.44 -6.20 10.13
CA THR A 117 -4.07 -5.99 8.83
C THR A 117 -4.56 -7.32 8.27
N MET A 118 -5.51 -7.27 7.33
CA MET A 118 -5.96 -8.46 6.62
C MET A 118 -4.78 -9.17 5.93
N ALA A 119 -3.94 -8.42 5.25
CA ALA A 119 -2.78 -8.96 4.56
C ALA A 119 -1.83 -9.67 5.52
N GLU A 120 -1.52 -9.10 6.68
CA GLU A 120 -0.73 -9.74 7.72
C GLU A 120 -1.38 -11.05 8.20
N ALA A 121 -2.68 -11.04 8.47
CA ALA A 121 -3.40 -12.22 8.93
C ALA A 121 -3.40 -13.34 7.87
N VAL A 122 -3.59 -12.97 6.60
CA VAL A 122 -3.59 -13.92 5.48
C VAL A 122 -2.22 -14.58 5.32
N TRP A 123 -1.14 -13.84 5.25
CA TRP A 123 0.17 -14.44 5.00
C TRP A 123 0.73 -15.18 6.22
N ARG A 124 0.41 -14.74 7.44
CA ARG A 124 0.93 -15.33 8.67
C ARG A 124 0.25 -16.65 9.04
N ASP A 125 -1.07 -16.70 8.97
CA ASP A 125 -1.86 -17.84 9.45
C ASP A 125 -2.74 -18.51 8.38
N GLY A 126 -2.64 -18.06 7.13
CA GLY A 126 -3.41 -18.59 6.02
C GLY A 126 -4.91 -18.34 6.13
N SER A 127 -5.30 -17.29 6.83
CA SER A 127 -6.70 -16.92 6.99
C SER A 127 -7.43 -16.96 5.65
N THR A 128 -8.43 -17.81 5.54
CA THR A 128 -9.25 -18.01 4.32
C THR A 128 -10.38 -17.00 4.22
N ARG A 129 -10.32 -15.90 4.94
CA ARG A 129 -11.38 -14.90 4.89
C ARG A 129 -11.47 -14.36 3.47
N THR A 130 -12.52 -14.80 2.80
CA THR A 130 -12.88 -14.36 1.46
C THR A 130 -13.52 -12.99 1.57
N THR A 131 -12.78 -11.97 1.31
CA THR A 131 -13.37 -10.73 0.84
C THR A 131 -13.46 -10.83 -0.68
N SER A 132 -14.57 -10.42 -1.24
CA SER A 132 -14.64 -10.12 -2.67
C SER A 132 -13.76 -8.90 -2.90
N GLY A 133 -12.50 -9.07 -3.32
CA GLY A 133 -11.61 -7.95 -3.55
C GLY A 133 -10.14 -8.27 -3.27
N TYR A 134 -9.40 -7.22 -3.04
CA TYR A 134 -7.97 -7.29 -2.77
C TYR A 134 -7.69 -7.33 -1.26
N ASP A 135 -6.64 -8.06 -0.87
CA ASP A 135 -6.13 -8.08 0.50
C ASP A 135 -5.36 -6.79 0.81
N ILE A 136 -4.78 -6.20 -0.23
CA ILE A 136 -4.06 -4.94 -0.21
C ILE A 136 -4.57 -4.05 -1.34
N TYR A 137 -4.92 -2.81 -1.02
CA TYR A 137 -5.17 -1.75 -1.99
C TYR A 137 -4.08 -0.71 -1.90
N ILE A 138 -3.53 -0.28 -3.03
CA ILE A 138 -2.57 0.80 -3.12
C ILE A 138 -3.11 1.82 -4.12
N GLN A 139 -3.19 3.07 -3.68
CA GLN A 139 -3.60 4.20 -4.51
C GLN A 139 -2.40 5.12 -4.73
N CYS A 140 -2.10 5.42 -5.99
CA CYS A 140 -1.03 6.32 -6.38
C CYS A 140 -1.63 7.65 -6.87
N ASN A 141 -1.08 8.78 -6.41
CA ASN A 141 -1.61 10.09 -6.73
C ASN A 141 -1.10 10.60 -8.07
N THR A 142 -2.01 10.85 -9.02
CA THR A 142 -1.68 11.34 -10.37
C THR A 142 -1.16 12.77 -10.39
N SER A 143 -1.41 13.58 -9.35
CA SER A 143 -0.93 14.96 -9.29
C SER A 143 0.60 15.08 -9.39
N HIS A 144 1.34 14.00 -9.11
CA HIS A 144 2.79 13.93 -9.19
C HIS A 144 3.33 13.44 -10.54
N LEU A 145 2.47 12.98 -11.46
CA LEU A 145 2.92 12.45 -12.77
C LEU A 145 3.53 13.53 -13.68
N ALA A 146 3.04 14.76 -13.58
CA ALA A 146 3.42 15.88 -14.43
C ALA A 146 4.07 17.05 -13.67
N SER A 147 4.34 16.93 -12.37
CA SER A 147 4.91 17.99 -11.55
C SER A 147 6.45 18.04 -11.67
N LEU A 148 7.06 19.09 -11.12
CA LEU A 148 8.52 19.22 -10.94
C LEU A 148 9.10 18.05 -10.12
N TYR A 149 8.27 17.41 -9.32
CA TYR A 149 8.58 16.20 -8.53
C TYR A 149 8.14 14.94 -9.27
N SER A 150 8.40 14.88 -10.57
CA SER A 150 8.02 13.70 -11.36
C SER A 150 8.54 12.41 -10.72
N LEU A 151 7.74 11.36 -10.81
CA LEU A 151 8.11 10.05 -10.32
C LEU A 151 9.20 9.44 -11.22
N TYR A 152 10.14 8.75 -10.62
CA TYR A 152 11.17 7.97 -11.29
C TYR A 152 10.80 6.49 -11.23
N TYR A 153 10.81 5.81 -12.37
CA TYR A 153 10.39 4.41 -12.49
C TYR A 153 11.53 3.44 -12.81
N GLY A 154 12.74 3.95 -12.98
CA GLY A 154 13.89 3.12 -13.35
C GLY A 154 14.41 2.23 -12.22
N ALA A 155 15.32 1.34 -12.57
CA ALA A 155 15.98 0.44 -11.61
C ALA A 155 17.31 1.01 -11.05
N ALA A 156 17.83 2.10 -11.62
CA ALA A 156 19.03 2.77 -11.13
C ALA A 156 18.77 3.50 -9.80
N LEU A 157 19.84 3.76 -9.05
CA LEU A 157 19.72 4.49 -7.79
C LEU A 157 19.20 5.91 -8.02
N LEU A 158 18.30 6.37 -7.18
CA LEU A 158 17.70 7.70 -7.24
C LEU A 158 18.74 8.84 -7.16
N ALA A 159 19.90 8.61 -6.57
CA ALA A 159 20.97 9.61 -6.47
C ALA A 159 21.36 10.24 -7.83
N GLU A 160 21.11 9.54 -8.94
CA GLU A 160 21.34 10.02 -10.30
C GLU A 160 20.18 10.88 -10.85
N HIS A 161 19.05 10.94 -10.13
CA HIS A 161 17.81 11.57 -10.56
C HIS A 161 17.31 12.61 -9.56
N THR A 162 18.14 13.59 -9.28
CA THR A 162 17.82 14.68 -8.36
C THR A 162 16.53 15.41 -8.74
N GLY A 163 15.66 15.64 -7.78
CA GLY A 163 14.36 16.29 -7.97
C GLY A 163 13.22 15.37 -8.38
N LYS A 164 13.40 14.05 -8.28
CA LYS A 164 12.35 13.05 -8.51
C LYS A 164 12.14 12.19 -7.28
N TYR A 165 10.93 11.66 -7.13
CA TYR A 165 10.62 10.62 -6.15
C TYR A 165 10.79 9.25 -6.78
N ASP A 166 11.45 8.33 -6.08
CA ASP A 166 11.59 6.95 -6.53
C ASP A 166 10.28 6.17 -6.27
N PHE A 167 9.60 5.83 -7.35
CA PHE A 167 8.31 5.15 -7.29
C PHE A 167 8.40 3.75 -6.66
N GLN A 168 9.51 3.04 -6.90
CA GLN A 168 9.76 1.75 -6.27
C GLN A 168 9.84 1.89 -4.74
N SER A 169 10.56 2.88 -4.23
CA SER A 169 10.67 3.13 -2.79
C SER A 169 9.33 3.50 -2.18
N ILE A 170 8.53 4.37 -2.86
CA ILE A 170 7.18 4.72 -2.42
C ILE A 170 6.34 3.45 -2.26
N LEU A 171 6.25 2.62 -3.29
CA LEU A 171 5.44 1.42 -3.24
C LEU A 171 5.97 0.39 -2.23
N THR A 172 7.30 0.28 -2.06
CA THR A 172 7.89 -0.57 -1.03
C THR A 172 7.44 -0.13 0.36
N HIS A 173 7.39 1.17 0.61
CA HIS A 173 6.88 1.75 1.85
C HIS A 173 5.39 1.44 2.05
N GLU A 174 4.56 1.67 1.03
CA GLU A 174 3.12 1.44 1.11
C GLU A 174 2.76 -0.04 1.35
N VAL A 175 3.45 -0.96 0.67
CA VAL A 175 3.28 -2.40 0.93
C VAL A 175 3.65 -2.73 2.37
N GLY A 176 4.67 -2.09 2.92
CA GLY A 176 5.07 -2.24 4.32
C GLY A 176 3.92 -1.97 5.28
N HIS A 177 3.20 -0.87 5.08
CA HIS A 177 2.01 -0.57 5.89
C HIS A 177 0.95 -1.66 5.79
N ALA A 178 0.66 -2.11 4.59
CA ALA A 178 -0.35 -3.14 4.36
C ALA A 178 -0.01 -4.49 5.00
N VAL A 179 1.27 -4.89 5.00
CA VAL A 179 1.73 -6.17 5.59
C VAL A 179 2.04 -6.09 7.08
N GLY A 180 1.73 -4.97 7.73
CA GLY A 180 1.73 -4.89 9.20
C GLY A 180 2.72 -3.92 9.83
N PHE A 181 3.55 -3.21 9.05
CA PHE A 181 4.37 -2.10 9.56
C PHE A 181 3.50 -0.85 9.73
N LEU A 182 2.56 -0.95 10.64
CA LEU A 182 1.54 0.06 10.93
C LEU A 182 1.44 0.26 12.44
N SER A 183 1.50 1.52 12.88
CA SER A 183 1.27 1.90 14.27
C SER A 183 -0.15 2.42 14.47
N LEU A 184 -0.76 2.08 15.60
CA LEU A 184 -1.99 2.69 16.10
C LEU A 184 -1.74 3.73 17.19
N ALA A 185 -0.47 4.06 17.44
CA ALA A 185 -0.10 5.14 18.32
C ALA A 185 -0.51 6.49 17.71
N THR A 186 -0.99 7.38 18.55
CA THR A 186 -1.34 8.75 18.18
C THR A 186 -0.16 9.69 18.39
N GLN A 187 -0.22 10.87 17.80
CA GLN A 187 0.79 11.93 18.00
C GLN A 187 0.95 12.36 19.47
N THR A 188 0.00 12.05 20.35
CA THR A 188 0.11 12.35 21.79
C THR A 188 0.77 11.23 22.58
N GLY A 189 1.34 10.21 21.92
CA GLY A 189 1.95 9.05 22.58
C GLY A 189 0.94 8.15 23.27
N THR A 190 -0.32 8.18 22.85
CA THR A 190 -1.38 7.29 23.30
C THR A 190 -1.78 6.36 22.16
N PHE A 191 -2.58 5.36 22.43
CA PHE A 191 -3.09 4.43 21.44
C PHE A 191 -4.58 4.62 21.18
N GLN A 192 -5.01 4.28 19.97
CA GLN A 192 -6.43 4.25 19.64
C GLN A 192 -7.18 3.32 20.60
N ARG A 193 -8.40 3.70 20.93
CA ARG A 193 -9.27 2.92 21.81
C ARG A 193 -10.59 2.65 21.14
N VAL A 194 -11.04 1.41 21.21
CA VAL A 194 -12.39 1.03 20.80
C VAL A 194 -13.30 0.98 22.03
N GLN A 195 -14.42 1.66 21.95
CA GLN A 195 -15.46 1.55 22.95
C GLN A 195 -16.36 0.36 22.58
N SER A 196 -16.50 -0.58 23.49
CA SER A 196 -17.43 -1.69 23.38
C SER A 196 -18.30 -1.75 24.63
N GLY A 197 -19.56 -2.08 24.46
CA GLY A 197 -20.52 -2.19 25.57
C GLY A 197 -21.83 -1.48 25.28
N SER A 198 -22.79 -1.66 26.19
CA SER A 198 -24.08 -0.96 26.20
C SER A 198 -23.94 0.41 26.89
N ALA A 199 -24.97 1.26 26.80
CA ALA A 199 -24.98 2.58 27.42
C ALA A 199 -24.69 2.58 28.95
N SER A 200 -24.80 1.44 29.61
CA SER A 200 -24.56 1.30 31.06
C SER A 200 -23.16 0.73 31.39
N THR A 201 -22.46 0.12 30.44
CA THR A 201 -21.13 -0.46 30.65
C THR A 201 -20.29 -0.25 29.37
N THR A 202 -19.53 0.83 29.35
CA THR A 202 -18.61 1.12 28.24
C THR A 202 -17.21 0.73 28.67
N TYR A 203 -16.63 -0.23 27.96
CA TYR A 203 -15.21 -0.58 28.10
C TYR A 203 -14.41 0.11 27.01
N SER A 204 -13.37 0.80 27.40
CA SER A 204 -12.42 1.38 26.47
C SER A 204 -11.22 0.46 26.33
N THR A 205 -11.13 -0.27 25.23
CA THR A 205 -10.03 -1.19 24.96
C THR A 205 -8.98 -0.51 24.10
N MET A 206 -7.75 -0.43 24.59
CA MET A 206 -6.61 0.04 23.83
C MET A 206 -6.28 -0.97 22.73
N LEU A 207 -6.08 -0.50 21.50
CA LEU A 207 -5.67 -1.32 20.36
C LEU A 207 -4.22 -1.00 19.99
N TYR A 208 -3.47 -2.03 19.64
CA TYR A 208 -2.10 -1.92 19.14
C TYR A 208 -1.81 -2.98 18.08
N THR A 209 -0.84 -2.74 17.23
CA THR A 209 -0.40 -3.71 16.22
C THR A 209 0.72 -4.59 16.75
N LYS A 210 1.09 -5.62 15.97
CA LYS A 210 2.31 -6.39 16.26
C LYS A 210 3.54 -5.50 16.22
N TYR A 211 3.58 -4.57 15.26
CA TYR A 211 4.67 -3.60 15.13
C TYR A 211 4.79 -2.75 16.40
N ASP A 212 3.69 -2.17 16.90
CA ASP A 212 3.68 -1.41 18.15
C ASP A 212 4.26 -2.21 19.32
N SER A 213 3.95 -3.51 19.39
CA SER A 213 4.44 -4.38 20.47
C SER A 213 5.94 -4.66 20.45
N LEU A 214 6.62 -4.31 19.35
CA LEU A 214 8.07 -4.44 19.19
C LEU A 214 8.80 -3.13 19.49
N LEU A 215 8.07 -2.01 19.62
CA LEU A 215 8.67 -0.71 19.87
C LEU A 215 8.96 -0.49 21.34
N THR A 216 10.13 0.07 21.59
CA THR A 216 10.58 0.53 22.92
C THR A 216 10.90 2.02 22.87
N ASN A 217 10.66 2.71 23.97
CA ASN A 217 11.04 4.10 24.14
C ASN A 217 12.56 4.24 24.42
N GLN A 218 13.02 5.45 24.60
CA GLN A 218 14.43 5.77 24.87
C GLN A 218 14.97 5.11 26.15
N GLU A 219 14.09 4.78 27.10
CA GLU A 219 14.41 4.10 28.36
C GLU A 219 14.41 2.56 28.20
N GLY A 220 14.17 2.04 27.00
CA GLY A 220 14.07 0.60 26.71
C GLY A 220 12.74 -0.04 27.16
N GLN A 221 11.73 0.76 27.53
CA GLN A 221 10.44 0.26 27.96
C GLN A 221 9.51 0.02 26.76
N SER A 222 8.72 -1.05 26.79
CA SER A 222 7.67 -1.27 25.79
C SER A 222 6.67 -0.11 25.77
N ILE A 223 6.46 0.50 24.61
CA ILE A 223 5.47 1.60 24.45
C ILE A 223 4.05 1.11 24.72
N VAL A 224 3.73 -0.13 24.37
CA VAL A 224 2.41 -0.74 24.62
C VAL A 224 2.16 -0.95 26.11
N GLU A 225 3.14 -1.46 26.85
CA GLU A 225 3.02 -1.67 28.30
C GLU A 225 2.89 -0.33 29.04
N LYS A 226 3.70 0.66 28.68
CA LYS A 226 3.66 1.99 29.26
C LYS A 226 2.29 2.65 29.05
N ALA A 227 1.74 2.60 27.82
CA ALA A 227 0.41 3.11 27.50
C ALA A 227 -0.72 2.32 28.17
N GLY A 228 -0.57 0.99 28.30
CA GLY A 228 -1.53 0.12 29.00
C GLY A 228 -1.73 0.49 30.46
N ASN A 229 -0.70 1.04 31.10
CA ASN A 229 -0.74 1.55 32.45
C ASN A 229 -1.29 2.99 32.57
N GLY A 230 -1.84 3.54 31.49
CA GLY A 230 -2.41 4.88 31.46
C GLY A 230 -1.41 6.02 31.32
N ASN A 231 -0.16 5.69 31.03
CA ASN A 231 0.91 6.67 30.82
C ASN A 231 1.04 7.03 29.33
N THR A 232 1.63 8.19 29.04
CA THR A 232 2.10 8.52 27.71
C THR A 232 3.22 7.57 27.32
N ALA A 233 3.08 6.86 26.21
CA ALA A 233 4.02 5.83 25.77
C ALA A 233 5.37 6.41 25.37
N PHE A 234 5.34 7.56 24.67
CA PHE A 234 6.50 8.32 24.21
C PHE A 234 6.13 9.80 24.01
N THR A 235 7.12 10.65 23.88
CA THR A 235 6.95 12.06 23.52
C THR A 235 7.45 12.31 22.11
N LEU A 236 6.92 13.34 21.45
CA LEU A 236 7.38 13.72 20.11
C LEU A 236 8.87 14.09 20.13
N GLY A 237 9.61 13.61 19.13
CA GLY A 237 11.05 13.78 19.04
C GLY A 237 11.87 12.78 19.87
N GLU A 238 11.22 11.93 20.67
CA GLU A 238 11.90 10.85 21.38
C GLU A 238 12.33 9.76 20.40
N THR A 239 13.53 9.20 20.58
CA THR A 239 13.99 8.04 19.81
C THR A 239 13.25 6.79 20.23
N LEU A 240 12.61 6.12 19.29
CA LEU A 240 12.04 4.79 19.47
C LEU A 240 12.97 3.74 18.85
N SER A 241 13.00 2.56 19.44
CA SER A 241 13.81 1.44 18.95
C SER A 241 12.93 0.24 18.63
N LEU A 242 13.32 -0.53 17.62
CA LEU A 242 12.62 -1.75 17.24
C LEU A 242 13.23 -2.94 18.00
N GLY A 243 12.76 -3.18 19.21
CA GLY A 243 13.26 -4.24 20.10
C GLY A 243 14.77 -4.18 20.26
N ASP A 244 15.41 -5.35 20.32
CA ASP A 244 16.86 -5.49 20.47
C ASP A 244 17.62 -5.43 19.13
N THR A 245 17.00 -4.99 18.06
CA THR A 245 17.62 -5.00 16.71
C THR A 245 18.67 -3.90 16.52
N GLY A 246 18.70 -2.91 17.39
CA GLY A 246 19.50 -1.68 17.22
C GLY A 246 18.96 -0.72 16.16
N LEU A 247 17.83 -1.04 15.53
CA LEU A 247 17.17 -0.15 14.59
C LEU A 247 16.36 0.90 15.33
N THR A 248 16.46 2.15 14.89
CA THR A 248 15.67 3.26 15.40
C THR A 248 14.52 3.57 14.48
N VAL A 249 13.40 3.98 15.07
CA VAL A 249 12.21 4.42 14.36
C VAL A 249 12.13 5.93 14.46
N TYR A 250 11.89 6.57 13.33
CA TYR A 250 11.70 8.01 13.28
C TYR A 250 10.41 8.40 14.00
N ASN A 251 10.54 9.30 14.95
CA ASN A 251 9.43 9.88 15.69
C ASN A 251 9.57 11.41 15.62
N PRO A 252 8.93 12.07 14.66
CA PRO A 252 9.14 13.48 14.41
C PRO A 252 8.66 14.35 15.58
N THR A 253 9.27 15.52 15.75
CA THR A 253 8.84 16.52 16.73
C THR A 253 7.54 17.23 16.34
N THR A 254 7.18 17.16 15.06
CA THR A 254 5.95 17.74 14.50
C THR A 254 5.25 16.71 13.62
N TRP A 255 3.96 16.58 13.81
CA TRP A 255 3.10 15.70 13.01
C TRP A 255 2.06 16.56 12.30
N SER A 256 1.78 16.27 11.06
CA SER A 256 0.61 16.83 10.39
C SER A 256 -0.66 16.15 10.89
N GLU A 257 -1.76 16.88 10.91
CA GLU A 257 -3.06 16.35 11.30
C GLU A 257 -3.44 15.18 10.38
N GLY A 258 -3.88 14.06 10.98
CA GLY A 258 -4.22 12.85 10.24
C GLY A 258 -3.05 11.90 9.97
N SER A 259 -1.80 12.28 10.25
CA SER A 259 -0.68 11.36 10.12
C SER A 259 -0.56 10.44 11.34
N SER A 260 -0.21 9.19 11.06
CA SER A 260 0.22 8.21 12.05
C SER A 260 1.72 7.98 11.95
N MET A 261 2.33 7.37 12.97
CA MET A 261 3.75 6.97 12.93
C MET A 261 4.08 6.05 11.74
N ALA A 262 3.08 5.41 11.17
CA ALA A 262 3.20 4.55 10.01
C ALA A 262 3.20 5.29 8.66
N GLN A 263 2.97 6.59 8.66
CA GLN A 263 2.89 7.41 7.43
C GLN A 263 4.16 8.24 7.17
N HIS A 264 5.24 7.99 7.93
CA HIS A 264 6.51 8.75 7.79
C HIS A 264 7.71 7.85 7.57
#